data_08d6b1abbb0d3f8bf859c9674021bbe0
#
_entry.id   08d6b1abbb0d3f8bf859c9674021bbe0
#
_cell.length_a   1.000
_cell.length_b   1.000
_cell.length_c   1.000
_cell.angle_alpha   90.00
_cell.angle_beta   90.00
_cell.angle_gamma   90.00
#
_symmetry.space_group_name_H-M   'P 1'
#
loop_
_entity.id
_entity.type
_entity.pdbx_description
1 polymer ?
#
loop_
_entity_poly.entity_id
_entity_poly.type
_entity_poly.pdbx_seq_one_letter_code
_entity_poly.pdbx_strand_id
1 'polypeptide(L)'
;LVPSLMIADIWINEFEKLKKRHKKVRGIVLDGWARAILEAELMDEALNWYEWDKNVKIILLNISRKESYNRLTKRRQCKKCGQLIPWVGEFKKLKKCNKCGGELIVRVDDTLESIKKRLEEYKNQTIPAINCYKKQRRLIEINGEQSIEDVFKEILRKIK
;
A
#
# COMPACT_ATOMS: atom_id res chain seq x y z
N LEU A 1 16.09 1.07 0.84
CA LEU A 1 14.87 1.89 0.90
C LEU A 1 15.22 3.36 0.71
N VAL A 2 14.29 4.12 0.14
CA VAL A 2 14.39 5.59 0.10
C VAL A 2 14.24 6.10 1.53
N PRO A 3 15.04 7.08 1.99
CA PRO A 3 14.91 7.65 3.34
C PRO A 3 13.52 8.23 3.59
N SER A 4 12.99 8.05 4.81
CA SER A 4 11.62 8.47 5.18
C SER A 4 11.36 9.96 4.95
N LEU A 5 12.35 10.81 5.17
CA LEU A 5 12.23 12.26 4.90
C LEU A 5 12.04 12.58 3.41
N MET A 6 12.71 11.85 2.51
CA MET A 6 12.52 12.04 1.06
C MET A 6 11.13 11.57 0.61
N ILE A 7 10.63 10.50 1.22
CA ILE A 7 9.24 10.06 0.98
C ILE A 7 8.27 11.09 1.52
N ALA A 8 8.52 11.66 2.72
CA ALA A 8 7.70 12.71 3.30
C ALA A 8 7.64 13.95 2.40
N ASP A 9 8.76 14.41 1.87
CA ASP A 9 8.79 15.54 0.93
C ASP A 9 7.88 15.32 -0.28
N ILE A 10 7.91 14.13 -0.87
CA ILE A 10 7.07 13.81 -2.04
C ILE A 10 5.58 13.96 -1.71
N TRP A 11 5.10 13.36 -0.62
CA TRP A 11 3.67 13.42 -0.31
C TRP A 11 3.23 14.76 0.29
N ILE A 12 4.08 15.48 1.01
CA ILE A 12 3.82 16.87 1.44
C ILE A 12 3.59 17.76 0.21
N ASN A 13 4.45 17.66 -0.79
CA ASN A 13 4.29 18.40 -2.04
C ASN A 13 2.96 18.07 -2.75
N GLU A 14 2.50 16.82 -2.71
CA GLU A 14 1.18 16.45 -3.24
C GLU A 14 0.03 17.02 -2.39
N PHE A 15 0.14 17.06 -1.07
CA PHE A 15 -0.84 17.69 -0.17
C PHE A 15 -0.95 19.20 -0.43
N GLU A 16 0.17 19.89 -0.61
CA GLU A 16 0.18 21.31 -0.99
C GLU A 16 -0.50 21.55 -2.35
N LYS A 17 -0.24 20.71 -3.33
CA LYS A 17 -0.92 20.79 -4.64
C LYS A 17 -2.43 20.57 -4.50
N LEU A 18 -2.86 19.60 -3.68
CA LEU A 18 -4.27 19.34 -3.42
C LEU A 18 -4.94 20.55 -2.75
N LYS A 19 -4.30 21.13 -1.73
CA LYS A 19 -4.80 22.30 -1.01
C LYS A 19 -4.96 23.52 -1.93
N LYS A 20 -3.99 23.74 -2.82
CA LYS A 20 -4.03 24.84 -3.80
C LYS A 20 -5.11 24.65 -4.90
N ARG A 21 -5.32 23.40 -5.35
CA ARG A 21 -6.29 23.11 -6.41
C ARG A 21 -7.74 23.08 -5.94
N HIS A 22 -7.97 22.73 -4.70
CA HIS A 22 -9.31 22.53 -4.15
C HIS A 22 -9.52 23.36 -2.90
N LYS A 23 -10.54 24.22 -2.92
CA LYS A 23 -10.96 24.97 -1.72
C LYS A 23 -11.36 24.04 -0.56
N LYS A 24 -11.83 22.83 -0.88
CA LYS A 24 -12.19 21.81 0.10
C LYS A 24 -11.79 20.42 -0.42
N VAL A 25 -10.83 19.77 0.24
CA VAL A 25 -10.49 18.39 0.01
C VAL A 25 -11.55 17.51 0.66
N ARG A 26 -12.21 16.64 -0.11
CA ARG A 26 -13.28 15.74 0.39
C ARG A 26 -12.74 14.50 1.07
N GLY A 27 -11.56 14.03 0.66
CA GLY A 27 -10.88 12.88 1.21
C GLY A 27 -9.63 12.53 0.41
N ILE A 28 -8.74 11.78 1.03
CA ILE A 28 -7.50 11.31 0.44
C ILE A 28 -7.39 9.81 0.77
N VAL A 29 -6.97 9.01 -0.20
CA VAL A 29 -6.62 7.62 0.00
C VAL A 29 -5.12 7.48 -0.23
N LEU A 30 -4.41 7.01 0.79
CA LEU A 30 -2.98 6.73 0.73
C LEU A 30 -2.78 5.22 0.64
N ASP A 31 -2.07 4.77 -0.39
CA ASP A 31 -1.74 3.36 -0.59
C ASP A 31 -0.27 3.09 -0.25
N GLY A 32 -0.06 2.02 0.54
CA GLY A 32 1.28 1.57 0.92
C GLY A 32 1.98 2.41 1.98
N TRP A 33 1.24 3.10 2.82
CA TRP A 33 1.66 3.95 3.93
C TRP A 33 1.28 3.34 5.31
N ALA A 34 1.98 3.48 6.43
CA ALA A 34 3.38 3.88 6.62
C ALA A 34 4.24 2.61 6.74
N ARG A 35 5.48 2.66 6.26
CA ARG A 35 6.38 1.49 6.30
C ARG A 35 7.37 1.52 7.46
N ALA A 36 7.45 2.63 8.19
CA ALA A 36 8.29 2.81 9.36
C ALA A 36 7.59 3.71 10.39
N ILE A 37 8.03 3.64 11.66
CA ILE A 37 7.46 4.46 12.75
C ILE A 37 7.61 5.95 12.42
N LEU A 38 8.80 6.39 12.02
CA LEU A 38 9.05 7.78 11.65
C LEU A 38 8.09 8.28 10.55
N GLU A 39 7.79 7.44 9.56
CA GLU A 39 6.82 7.81 8.53
C GLU A 39 5.42 7.99 9.11
N ALA A 40 5.01 7.13 10.06
CA ALA A 40 3.73 7.24 10.74
C ALA A 40 3.62 8.55 11.54
N GLU A 41 4.68 8.90 12.27
CA GLU A 41 4.76 10.12 13.07
C GLU A 41 4.70 11.38 12.19
N LEU A 42 5.52 11.43 11.12
CA LEU A 42 5.51 12.54 10.17
C LEU A 42 4.14 12.73 9.49
N MET A 43 3.44 11.63 9.18
CA MET A 43 2.11 11.69 8.62
C MET A 43 1.10 12.24 9.63
N ASP A 44 1.13 11.78 10.87
CA ASP A 44 0.22 12.25 11.92
C ASP A 44 0.43 13.76 12.18
N GLU A 45 1.68 14.24 12.21
CA GLU A 45 1.99 15.66 12.32
C GLU A 45 1.45 16.47 11.13
N ALA A 46 1.67 15.98 9.92
CA ALA A 46 1.19 16.67 8.72
C ALA A 46 -0.34 16.71 8.64
N LEU A 47 -1.01 15.59 8.93
CA LEU A 47 -2.48 15.56 8.95
C LEU A 47 -3.06 16.51 9.98
N ASN A 48 -2.42 16.64 11.15
CA ASN A 48 -2.79 17.63 12.16
C ASN A 48 -2.57 19.07 11.65
N TRP A 49 -1.43 19.34 11.03
CA TRP A 49 -1.13 20.65 10.44
C TRP A 49 -2.14 21.07 9.36
N TYR A 50 -2.60 20.10 8.53
CA TYR A 50 -3.61 20.37 7.51
C TYR A 50 -5.05 20.34 8.06
N GLU A 51 -5.28 20.05 9.34
CA GLU A 51 -6.60 19.86 9.97
C GLU A 51 -7.39 18.69 9.34
N TRP A 52 -6.68 17.64 8.87
CA TRP A 52 -7.27 16.45 8.22
C TRP A 52 -7.26 15.22 9.12
N ASP A 53 -6.84 15.35 10.37
CA ASP A 53 -6.65 14.27 11.35
C ASP A 53 -7.95 13.66 11.88
N LYS A 54 -9.07 14.43 11.88
CA LYS A 54 -10.32 14.07 12.57
C LYS A 54 -11.00 12.78 12.10
N ASN A 55 -10.84 12.40 10.82
CA ASN A 55 -11.52 11.26 10.22
C ASN A 55 -10.57 10.25 9.57
N VAL A 56 -9.36 10.13 10.10
CA VAL A 56 -8.36 9.20 9.58
C VAL A 56 -8.75 7.76 9.94
N LYS A 57 -8.81 6.89 8.92
CA LYS A 57 -9.00 5.45 9.05
C LYS A 57 -7.75 4.73 8.54
N ILE A 58 -7.11 3.96 9.40
CA ILE A 58 -5.90 3.21 9.07
C ILE A 58 -6.29 1.76 8.84
N ILE A 59 -6.09 1.27 7.61
CA ILE A 59 -6.52 -0.05 7.19
C ILE A 59 -5.30 -0.92 6.95
N LEU A 60 -5.23 -2.03 7.64
CA LEU A 60 -4.26 -3.08 7.40
C LEU A 60 -4.91 -4.21 6.60
N LEU A 61 -4.45 -4.42 5.37
CA LEU A 61 -4.77 -5.62 4.61
C LEU A 61 -3.81 -6.73 5.07
N ASN A 62 -4.28 -7.56 5.99
CA ASN A 62 -3.46 -8.60 6.57
C ASN A 62 -3.45 -9.85 5.69
N ILE A 63 -2.26 -10.32 5.32
CA ILE A 63 -2.03 -11.58 4.61
C ILE A 63 -0.91 -12.36 5.29
N SER A 64 -0.93 -13.69 5.18
CA SER A 64 0.13 -14.53 5.69
C SER A 64 1.45 -14.31 4.95
N ARG A 65 2.58 -14.57 5.63
CA ARG A 65 3.91 -14.53 5.01
C ARG A 65 4.00 -15.46 3.80
N LYS A 66 3.35 -16.62 3.86
CA LYS A 66 3.27 -17.61 2.77
C LYS A 66 2.56 -17.02 1.55
N GLU A 67 1.41 -16.38 1.75
CA GLU A 67 0.67 -15.75 0.66
C GLU A 67 1.41 -14.53 0.09
N SER A 68 2.02 -13.71 0.94
CA SER A 68 2.86 -12.60 0.50
C SER A 68 4.00 -13.07 -0.42
N TYR A 69 4.74 -14.10 0.01
CA TYR A 69 5.80 -14.71 -0.79
C TYR A 69 5.26 -15.27 -2.12
N ASN A 70 4.14 -16.01 -2.07
CA ASN A 70 3.50 -16.57 -3.25
C ASN A 70 3.07 -15.48 -4.25
N ARG A 71 2.49 -14.37 -3.78
CA ARG A 71 2.09 -13.24 -4.63
C ARG A 71 3.29 -12.55 -5.26
N LEU A 72 4.35 -12.31 -4.50
CA LEU A 72 5.55 -11.63 -4.97
C LEU A 72 6.32 -12.45 -6.02
N THR A 73 6.48 -13.75 -5.81
CA THR A 73 7.21 -14.63 -6.75
C THR A 73 6.47 -14.85 -8.06
N LYS A 74 5.14 -14.74 -8.07
CA LYS A 74 4.32 -14.99 -9.25
C LYS A 74 3.79 -13.72 -9.93
N ARG A 75 4.03 -12.55 -9.34
CA ARG A 75 3.68 -11.26 -9.93
C ARG A 75 4.37 -11.09 -11.29
N ARG A 76 3.67 -10.48 -12.22
CA ARG A 76 4.16 -10.21 -13.58
C ARG A 76 4.12 -8.72 -13.88
N GLN A 77 4.87 -8.34 -14.89
CA GLN A 77 4.85 -7.00 -15.45
C GLN A 77 4.73 -7.09 -16.97
N CYS A 78 3.95 -6.19 -17.56
CA CYS A 78 3.87 -6.10 -19.01
C CYS A 78 5.16 -5.48 -19.58
N LYS A 79 5.81 -6.20 -20.50
CA LYS A 79 7.02 -5.72 -21.18
C LYS A 79 6.78 -4.46 -22.02
N LYS A 80 5.55 -4.32 -22.59
CA LYS A 80 5.21 -3.20 -23.50
C LYS A 80 4.80 -1.92 -22.74
N CYS A 81 3.92 -2.01 -21.74
CA CYS A 81 3.33 -0.83 -21.09
C CYS A 81 3.69 -0.68 -19.62
N GLY A 82 4.50 -1.58 -19.04
CA GLY A 82 4.91 -1.52 -17.63
C GLY A 82 3.80 -1.90 -16.62
N GLN A 83 2.57 -2.21 -17.07
CA GLN A 83 1.46 -2.56 -16.17
C GLN A 83 1.85 -3.72 -15.26
N LEU A 84 1.71 -3.52 -13.95
CA LEU A 84 1.87 -4.58 -12.98
C LEU A 84 0.62 -5.47 -12.95
N ILE A 85 0.84 -6.79 -12.98
CA ILE A 85 -0.19 -7.81 -12.91
C ILE A 85 -0.01 -8.58 -11.60
N PRO A 86 -0.84 -8.33 -10.58
CA PRO A 86 -0.74 -9.01 -9.30
C PRO A 86 -1.16 -10.47 -9.42
N TRP A 87 -0.64 -11.32 -8.52
CA TRP A 87 -1.03 -12.74 -8.49
C TRP A 87 -2.22 -12.96 -7.56
N VAL A 88 -3.39 -12.37 -7.92
CA VAL A 88 -4.65 -12.47 -7.16
C VAL A 88 -5.84 -12.61 -8.11
N GLY A 89 -6.92 -13.24 -7.65
CA GLY A 89 -8.19 -13.35 -8.39
C GLY A 89 -8.01 -13.75 -9.85
N GLU A 90 -8.73 -13.10 -10.74
CA GLU A 90 -8.72 -13.36 -12.19
C GLU A 90 -7.38 -12.99 -12.86
N PHE A 91 -6.58 -12.12 -12.25
CA PHE A 91 -5.26 -11.76 -12.79
C PHE A 91 -4.30 -12.95 -12.87
N LYS A 92 -4.50 -14.01 -12.05
CA LYS A 92 -3.73 -15.26 -12.10
C LYS A 92 -3.85 -15.98 -13.45
N LYS A 93 -4.98 -15.82 -14.14
CA LYS A 93 -5.30 -16.51 -15.40
C LYS A 93 -4.76 -15.77 -16.64
N LEU A 94 -4.30 -14.54 -16.49
CA LEU A 94 -3.85 -13.74 -17.61
C LEU A 94 -2.58 -14.32 -18.27
N LYS A 95 -2.65 -14.53 -19.58
CA LYS A 95 -1.51 -14.91 -20.42
C LYS A 95 -0.89 -13.71 -21.12
N LYS A 96 -1.65 -12.63 -21.29
CA LYS A 96 -1.22 -11.36 -21.90
C LYS A 96 -1.72 -10.20 -21.05
N CYS A 97 -1.13 -9.03 -21.22
CA CYS A 97 -1.52 -7.82 -20.54
C CYS A 97 -2.98 -7.45 -20.88
N ASN A 98 -3.81 -7.28 -19.86
CA ASN A 98 -5.21 -6.89 -20.02
C ASN A 98 -5.39 -5.44 -20.50
N LYS A 99 -4.33 -4.58 -20.44
CA LYS A 99 -4.37 -3.20 -20.89
C LYS A 99 -3.96 -3.03 -22.35
N CYS A 100 -2.95 -3.77 -22.83
CA CYS A 100 -2.38 -3.54 -24.16
C CYS A 100 -2.07 -4.83 -24.95
N GLY A 101 -2.44 -6.01 -24.44
CA GLY A 101 -2.16 -7.30 -25.07
C GLY A 101 -0.69 -7.73 -25.07
N GLY A 102 0.22 -6.95 -24.47
CA GLY A 102 1.65 -7.23 -24.47
C GLY A 102 2.03 -8.46 -23.64
N GLU A 103 3.25 -8.95 -23.88
CA GLU A 103 3.86 -10.07 -23.16
C GLU A 103 4.01 -9.78 -21.67
N LEU A 104 3.75 -10.78 -20.83
CA LEU A 104 3.94 -10.72 -19.37
C LEU A 104 5.25 -11.38 -18.98
N ILE A 105 6.11 -10.63 -18.33
CA ILE A 105 7.43 -11.06 -17.85
C ILE A 105 7.48 -11.02 -16.32
N VAL A 106 8.43 -11.75 -15.73
CA VAL A 106 8.77 -11.58 -14.31
C VAL A 106 9.38 -10.20 -14.13
N ARG A 107 8.99 -9.49 -13.08
CA ARG A 107 9.56 -8.19 -12.77
C ARG A 107 11.03 -8.32 -12.37
N VAL A 108 11.89 -7.48 -12.93
CA VAL A 108 13.35 -7.51 -12.70
C VAL A 108 13.71 -7.42 -11.20
N ASP A 109 12.95 -6.62 -10.43
CA ASP A 109 13.18 -6.41 -8.99
C ASP A 109 12.63 -7.55 -8.10
N ASP A 110 11.93 -8.54 -8.65
CA ASP A 110 11.31 -9.63 -7.88
C ASP A 110 12.20 -10.89 -7.88
N THR A 111 13.49 -10.70 -7.61
CA THR A 111 14.42 -11.80 -7.33
C THR A 111 14.11 -12.42 -5.96
N LEU A 112 14.47 -13.70 -5.76
CA LEU A 112 14.26 -14.39 -4.48
C LEU A 112 14.96 -13.65 -3.32
N GLU A 113 16.12 -13.06 -3.57
CA GLU A 113 16.88 -12.31 -2.58
C GLU A 113 16.14 -11.00 -2.21
N SER A 114 15.70 -10.23 -3.20
CA SER A 114 14.96 -8.99 -2.95
C SER A 114 13.61 -9.24 -2.28
N ILE A 115 12.95 -10.36 -2.57
CA ILE A 115 11.71 -10.76 -1.88
C ILE A 115 12.00 -11.09 -0.41
N LYS A 116 13.04 -11.87 -0.11
CA LYS A 116 13.46 -12.16 1.27
C LYS A 116 13.74 -10.86 2.05
N LYS A 117 14.54 -9.96 1.45
CA LYS A 117 14.87 -8.66 2.06
C LYS A 117 13.61 -7.84 2.36
N ARG A 118 12.64 -7.76 1.44
CA ARG A 118 11.36 -7.08 1.67
C ARG A 118 10.56 -7.67 2.82
N LEU A 119 10.54 -9.00 2.97
CA LEU A 119 9.85 -9.66 4.08
C LEU A 119 10.54 -9.40 5.42
N GLU A 120 11.86 -9.26 5.44
CA GLU A 120 12.62 -8.87 6.63
C GLU A 120 12.40 -7.38 6.97
N GLU A 121 12.43 -6.49 5.99
CA GLU A 121 12.13 -5.07 6.17
C GLU A 121 10.70 -4.87 6.71
N TYR A 122 9.72 -5.61 6.18
CA TYR A 122 8.36 -5.59 6.72
C TYR A 122 8.32 -5.98 8.19
N LYS A 123 9.03 -7.05 8.57
CA LYS A 123 9.12 -7.49 9.97
C LYS A 123 9.78 -6.45 10.87
N ASN A 124 10.88 -5.86 10.41
CA ASN A 124 11.74 -5.02 11.25
C ASN A 124 11.30 -3.55 11.30
N GLN A 125 10.58 -3.06 10.29
CA GLN A 125 10.19 -1.66 10.17
C GLN A 125 8.67 -1.48 10.15
N THR A 126 7.95 -2.26 9.33
CA THR A 126 6.51 -2.05 9.12
C THR A 126 5.68 -2.62 10.27
N ILE A 127 6.01 -3.79 10.80
CA ILE A 127 5.31 -4.34 11.98
C ILE A 127 5.37 -3.40 13.20
N PRO A 128 6.50 -2.79 13.56
CA PRO A 128 6.54 -1.77 14.61
C PRO A 128 5.60 -0.59 14.38
N ALA A 129 5.51 -0.07 13.15
CA ALA A 129 4.57 1.01 12.80
C ALA A 129 3.10 0.56 12.93
N ILE A 130 2.77 -0.65 12.46
CA ILE A 130 1.45 -1.27 12.63
C ILE A 130 1.09 -1.38 14.13
N ASN A 131 2.03 -1.86 14.95
CA ASN A 131 1.83 -2.00 16.39
C ASN A 131 1.62 -0.66 17.09
N CYS A 132 2.24 0.42 16.62
CA CYS A 132 2.01 1.77 17.10
C CYS A 132 0.53 2.16 16.89
N TYR A 133 0.01 2.03 15.68
CA TYR A 133 -1.39 2.31 15.38
C TYR A 133 -2.38 1.38 16.09
N LYS A 134 -2.00 0.12 16.29
CA LYS A 134 -2.80 -0.84 17.06
C LYS A 134 -2.93 -0.43 18.54
N LYS A 135 -1.83 0.00 19.17
CA LYS A 135 -1.84 0.54 20.54
C LYS A 135 -2.72 1.79 20.66
N GLN A 136 -2.73 2.63 19.65
CA GLN A 136 -3.59 3.82 19.58
C GLN A 136 -5.06 3.51 19.28
N ARG A 137 -5.43 2.23 19.07
CA ARG A 137 -6.79 1.78 18.67
C ARG A 137 -7.30 2.42 17.38
N ARG A 138 -6.39 2.78 16.47
CA ARG A 138 -6.70 3.43 15.18
C ARG A 138 -6.67 2.47 13.99
N LEU A 139 -6.29 1.20 14.21
CA LEU A 139 -6.08 0.22 13.15
C LEU A 139 -7.34 -0.62 12.90
N ILE A 140 -7.74 -0.70 11.64
CA ILE A 140 -8.80 -1.57 11.15
C ILE A 140 -8.13 -2.72 10.38
N GLU A 141 -8.21 -3.93 10.91
CA GLU A 141 -7.66 -5.12 10.24
C GLU A 141 -8.71 -5.73 9.29
N ILE A 142 -8.27 -6.04 8.07
CA ILE A 142 -9.05 -6.68 7.00
C ILE A 142 -8.29 -7.92 6.54
N ASN A 143 -8.98 -9.03 6.34
CA ASN A 143 -8.37 -10.21 5.72
C ASN A 143 -8.10 -9.94 4.23
N GLY A 144 -6.82 -9.76 3.86
CA GLY A 144 -6.38 -9.52 2.48
C GLY A 144 -6.22 -10.77 1.62
N GLU A 145 -6.56 -11.96 2.13
CA GLU A 145 -6.53 -13.22 1.36
C GLU A 145 -7.86 -13.54 0.67
N GLN A 146 -8.89 -12.76 0.94
CA GLN A 146 -10.19 -12.82 0.27
C GLN A 146 -10.11 -12.38 -1.19
N SER A 147 -11.25 -12.45 -1.92
CA SER A 147 -11.35 -11.84 -3.25
C SER A 147 -11.20 -10.31 -3.17
N ILE A 148 -10.80 -9.68 -4.27
CA ILE A 148 -10.66 -8.21 -4.34
C ILE A 148 -11.99 -7.54 -3.98
N GLU A 149 -13.09 -8.08 -4.49
CA GLU A 149 -14.44 -7.60 -4.28
C GLU A 149 -14.87 -7.70 -2.81
N ASP A 150 -14.54 -8.80 -2.14
CA ASP A 150 -14.91 -9.00 -0.73
C ASP A 150 -14.06 -8.14 0.20
N VAL A 151 -12.74 -8.01 -0.08
CA VAL A 151 -11.87 -7.04 0.60
C VAL A 151 -12.45 -5.63 0.49
N PHE A 152 -12.86 -5.22 -0.71
CA PHE A 152 -13.43 -3.90 -0.94
C PHE A 152 -14.75 -3.69 -0.17
N LYS A 153 -15.65 -4.67 -0.21
CA LYS A 153 -16.92 -4.63 0.55
C LYS A 153 -16.68 -4.55 2.05
N GLU A 154 -15.70 -5.32 2.57
CA GLU A 154 -15.37 -5.32 3.99
C GLU A 154 -14.80 -3.96 4.42
N ILE A 155 -13.91 -3.36 3.62
CA ILE A 155 -13.40 -2.01 3.85
C ILE A 155 -14.56 -1.02 3.95
N LEU A 156 -15.43 -0.97 2.93
CA LEU A 156 -16.56 -0.04 2.92
C LEU A 156 -17.49 -0.20 4.13
N ARG A 157 -17.68 -1.43 4.62
CA ARG A 157 -18.49 -1.70 5.80
C ARG A 157 -17.85 -1.17 7.08
N LYS A 158 -16.51 -1.26 7.20
CA LYS A 158 -15.79 -0.88 8.42
C LYS A 158 -15.42 0.60 8.52
N ILE A 159 -15.45 1.34 7.40
CA ILE A 159 -15.15 2.78 7.40
C ILE A 159 -16.39 3.67 7.51
N LYS A 160 -17.58 3.08 7.37
CA LYS A 160 -18.86 3.77 7.65
C LYS A 160 -19.00 3.98 9.15
#